data_4fa51a1e9ec2d0c8c5f6f2f274d691de
#
_entry.id   4fa51a1e9ec2d0c8c5f6f2f274d691de
#
_cell.length_a   1.000
_cell.length_b   1.000
_cell.length_c   1.000
_cell.angle_alpha   90.00
_cell.angle_beta   90.00
_cell.angle_gamma   90.00
#
_symmetry.space_group_name_H-M   'P 1'
#
loop_
_entity.id
_entity.type
_entity.pdbx_description
1 polymer ?
#
loop_
_entity_poly.entity_id
_entity_poly.type
_entity_poly.pdbx_seq_one_letter_code
_entity_poly.pdbx_strand_id
1 'polypeptide(L)'
;MSAGLSAGTGWCFGADGGEDLGDALHHFLGSLESKPRLLGLGEPTHGEEEFPRLRNRMFRHLVEREGYRSAAIESDCLAALMVDAYVAGGEGSLDAVMERGFSHGFGRSGANRELVAWMREHNRNRAPEDRLRFYGFDAPIEITGAASPREALTALHGYLATHLEADSLPCNSETIDRLVGDDERWTNPEAAMNPSRSIGASREAGELRLLADDLGALLTSELPRLVAAASYEDWWRACLHGRTAAGLLRYHAAMADGSGSRAAQISRLMVQRDTMMSENLRAIAAREAQRGPTLVFAQNAHLQKHRSGWLLPAEWGGMEGETLVSWWSAGAIAAAQMGNQYAFLATALGSAPHQGLGVPDPETLEGALHATVEDRCIFDSERLAETVRCRNPRLTPRTDASNNHGYFALDPDRLDGTDGVVFVKDIPSPPIDGPSPT
;
A
#
# COMPACT_ATOMS: atom_id res chain seq x y z
N MET A 1 33.31 -18.82 -15.52
CA MET A 1 33.55 -18.01 -14.32
C MET A 1 32.59 -16.83 -14.39
N SER A 2 31.49 -16.90 -13.70
CA SER A 2 30.49 -15.82 -13.60
C SER A 2 31.19 -14.63 -12.91
N ALA A 3 31.37 -13.51 -13.60
CA ALA A 3 31.82 -12.28 -13.00
C ALA A 3 30.63 -11.74 -12.20
N GLY A 4 30.60 -12.01 -10.90
CA GLY A 4 29.54 -11.55 -10.01
C GLY A 4 29.32 -10.05 -10.12
N LEU A 5 28.09 -9.63 -9.92
CA LEU A 5 27.73 -8.24 -9.65
C LEU A 5 28.61 -7.83 -8.44
N SER A 6 29.61 -6.96 -8.64
CA SER A 6 30.58 -6.69 -7.58
C SER A 6 29.89 -5.99 -6.41
N ALA A 7 30.22 -6.39 -5.17
CA ALA A 7 29.77 -5.78 -3.92
C ALA A 7 30.02 -4.24 -3.82
N GLY A 8 30.73 -3.65 -4.78
CA GLY A 8 31.03 -2.21 -4.84
C GLY A 8 29.91 -1.31 -5.37
N THR A 9 28.73 -1.86 -5.74
CA THR A 9 27.60 -1.08 -6.26
C THR A 9 26.45 -0.91 -5.25
N GLY A 10 26.51 -1.57 -4.08
CA GLY A 10 25.47 -1.53 -3.06
C GLY A 10 26.00 -1.22 -1.67
N TRP A 11 25.11 -0.77 -0.80
CA TRP A 11 25.37 -0.52 0.61
C TRP A 11 24.80 -1.71 1.40
N CYS A 12 25.70 -2.58 1.91
CA CYS A 12 25.32 -3.81 2.59
C CYS A 12 25.20 -3.64 4.10
N PHE A 13 24.32 -4.42 4.72
CA PHE A 13 24.03 -4.40 6.16
C PHE A 13 23.62 -5.79 6.63
N GLY A 14 23.77 -6.04 7.95
CA GLY A 14 23.40 -7.32 8.57
C GLY A 14 21.91 -7.41 8.91
N ALA A 15 21.49 -8.64 9.24
CA ALA A 15 20.11 -8.96 9.61
C ALA A 15 19.59 -8.15 10.81
N ASP A 16 20.44 -7.81 11.74
CA ASP A 16 20.10 -7.04 12.97
C ASP A 16 19.70 -5.60 12.65
N GLY A 17 20.10 -5.08 11.44
CA GLY A 17 19.76 -3.74 11.01
C GLY A 17 20.33 -2.64 11.91
N GLY A 18 21.55 -2.83 12.44
CA GLY A 18 22.23 -1.88 13.30
C GLY A 18 22.61 -0.56 12.61
N GLU A 19 23.69 0.07 13.01
CA GLU A 19 24.15 1.34 12.42
C GLU A 19 24.35 1.24 10.90
N ASP A 20 24.81 0.09 10.40
CA ASP A 20 25.04 -0.18 8.98
C ASP A 20 23.75 0.00 8.12
N LEU A 21 22.58 -0.37 8.62
CA LEU A 21 21.31 -0.11 7.91
C LEU A 21 21.03 1.39 7.83
N GLY A 22 21.27 2.12 8.92
CA GLY A 22 21.09 3.57 8.95
C GLY A 22 22.00 4.28 7.94
N ASP A 23 23.25 3.85 7.84
CA ASP A 23 24.23 4.39 6.91
C ASP A 23 23.89 4.01 5.46
N ALA A 24 23.44 2.77 5.20
CA ALA A 24 22.96 2.34 3.89
C ALA A 24 21.76 3.18 3.41
N LEU A 25 20.80 3.44 4.30
CA LEU A 25 19.66 4.30 4.01
C LEU A 25 20.08 5.75 3.74
N HIS A 26 20.98 6.29 4.54
CA HIS A 26 21.51 7.64 4.37
C HIS A 26 22.18 7.79 3.01
N HIS A 27 23.03 6.85 2.64
CA HIS A 27 23.71 6.83 1.34
C HIS A 27 22.71 6.70 0.17
N PHE A 28 21.71 5.81 0.29
CA PHE A 28 20.66 5.69 -0.70
C PHE A 28 19.87 7.00 -0.87
N LEU A 29 19.41 7.60 0.22
CA LEU A 29 18.69 8.87 0.17
C LEU A 29 19.55 10.00 -0.40
N GLY A 30 20.86 9.97 -0.12
CA GLY A 30 21.85 10.91 -0.66
C GLY A 30 22.14 10.71 -2.15
N SER A 31 21.84 9.55 -2.75
CA SER A 31 21.98 9.29 -4.19
C SER A 31 20.78 9.81 -5.00
N LEU A 32 19.63 10.06 -4.36
CA LEU A 32 18.45 10.60 -5.03
C LEU A 32 18.64 12.09 -5.39
N GLU A 33 18.03 12.53 -6.49
CA GLU A 33 18.07 13.94 -6.91
C GLU A 33 17.54 14.92 -5.84
N SER A 34 16.56 14.48 -5.06
CA SER A 34 16.01 15.24 -3.96
C SER A 34 15.42 14.32 -2.89
N LYS A 35 15.30 14.82 -1.65
CA LYS A 35 14.65 14.07 -0.57
C LYS A 35 13.16 13.89 -0.88
N PRO A 36 12.67 12.64 -1.02
CA PRO A 36 11.29 12.39 -1.36
C PRO A 36 10.35 12.74 -0.19
N ARG A 37 9.13 13.15 -0.52
CA ARG A 37 8.06 13.28 0.47
C ARG A 37 7.42 11.93 0.79
N LEU A 38 7.36 11.04 -0.19
CA LEU A 38 6.93 9.67 -0.03
C LEU A 38 8.08 8.75 -0.46
N LEU A 39 8.55 7.92 0.47
CA LEU A 39 9.48 6.83 0.18
C LEU A 39 8.69 5.51 0.22
N GLY A 40 8.44 4.93 -0.93
CA GLY A 40 7.87 3.59 -1.04
C GLY A 40 8.94 2.55 -0.70
N LEU A 41 8.62 1.63 0.20
CA LEU A 41 9.34 0.38 0.43
C LEU A 41 8.40 -0.75 0.05
N GLY A 42 8.75 -1.49 -0.98
CA GLY A 42 7.94 -2.61 -1.44
C GLY A 42 8.28 -3.91 -0.72
N GLU A 43 7.31 -4.82 -0.67
CA GLU A 43 7.59 -6.23 -0.36
C GLU A 43 7.33 -7.10 -1.60
N PRO A 44 8.16 -8.13 -1.86
CA PRO A 44 8.01 -8.96 -3.04
C PRO A 44 6.89 -10.00 -2.90
N THR A 45 6.47 -10.31 -1.68
CA THR A 45 5.40 -11.27 -1.36
C THR A 45 4.77 -10.93 -0.02
N HIS A 46 3.47 -11.13 0.09
CA HIS A 46 2.77 -11.01 1.37
C HIS A 46 3.03 -12.22 2.28
N GLY A 47 2.76 -12.05 3.58
CA GLY A 47 2.81 -13.12 4.55
C GLY A 47 4.21 -13.51 5.03
N GLU A 48 5.25 -12.76 4.64
CA GLU A 48 6.60 -12.94 5.14
C GLU A 48 6.92 -11.85 6.17
N GLU A 49 7.05 -12.24 7.43
CA GLU A 49 7.26 -11.31 8.56
C GLU A 49 8.60 -10.54 8.49
N GLU A 50 9.59 -11.03 7.76
CA GLU A 50 10.88 -10.34 7.67
C GLU A 50 10.77 -8.99 6.97
N PHE A 51 9.92 -8.84 5.94
CA PHE A 51 9.77 -7.56 5.25
C PHE A 51 9.13 -6.47 6.14
N PRO A 52 8.02 -6.70 6.83
CA PRO A 52 7.52 -5.70 7.78
C PRO A 52 8.45 -5.48 8.98
N ARG A 53 9.28 -6.46 9.41
CA ARG A 53 10.35 -6.21 10.39
C ARG A 53 11.45 -5.32 9.82
N LEU A 54 11.89 -5.56 8.60
CA LEU A 54 12.85 -4.69 7.90
C LEU A 54 12.29 -3.28 7.78
N ARG A 55 11.03 -3.12 7.35
CA ARG A 55 10.34 -1.82 7.33
C ARG A 55 10.39 -1.13 8.69
N ASN A 56 10.14 -1.84 9.79
CA ASN A 56 10.17 -1.25 11.14
C ASN A 56 11.55 -0.73 11.50
N ARG A 57 12.61 -1.51 11.20
CA ARG A 57 14.00 -1.09 11.42
C ARG A 57 14.33 0.15 10.59
N MET A 58 14.02 0.12 9.29
CA MET A 58 14.20 1.26 8.39
C MET A 58 13.44 2.49 8.88
N PHE A 59 12.17 2.33 9.28
CA PHE A 59 11.36 3.45 9.74
C PHE A 59 11.93 4.10 11.00
N ARG A 60 12.46 3.34 11.95
CA ARG A 60 13.14 3.89 13.13
C ARG A 60 14.33 4.78 12.74
N HIS A 61 15.22 4.31 11.87
CA HIS A 61 16.34 5.11 11.36
C HIS A 61 15.86 6.37 10.60
N LEU A 62 14.84 6.23 9.75
CA LEU A 62 14.26 7.36 9.02
C LEU A 62 13.67 8.42 9.95
N VAL A 63 13.01 8.00 11.04
CA VAL A 63 12.48 8.92 12.05
C VAL A 63 13.62 9.62 12.83
N GLU A 64 14.62 8.86 13.25
CA GLU A 64 15.69 9.35 14.10
C GLU A 64 16.69 10.24 13.37
N ARG A 65 17.03 9.91 12.12
CA ARG A 65 18.12 10.56 11.36
C ARG A 65 17.65 11.37 10.16
N GLU A 66 16.50 11.01 9.55
CA GLU A 66 16.06 11.58 8.28
C GLU A 66 14.77 12.44 8.38
N GLY A 67 14.22 12.58 9.59
CA GLY A 67 13.09 13.46 9.86
C GLY A 67 11.74 12.95 9.33
N TYR A 68 11.59 11.65 9.08
CA TYR A 68 10.31 11.05 8.75
C TYR A 68 9.35 11.18 9.92
N ARG A 69 8.05 11.39 9.63
CA ARG A 69 7.03 11.64 10.67
C ARG A 69 5.82 10.73 10.57
N SER A 70 5.73 9.92 9.52
CA SER A 70 4.59 9.02 9.35
C SER A 70 4.94 7.74 8.61
N ALA A 71 4.13 6.71 8.85
CA ALA A 71 4.12 5.47 8.09
C ALA A 71 2.74 5.27 7.47
N ALA A 72 2.69 4.88 6.19
CA ALA A 72 1.49 4.51 5.47
C ALA A 72 1.62 3.06 5.00
N ILE A 73 0.62 2.22 5.29
CA ILE A 73 0.64 0.78 4.99
C ILE A 73 -0.50 0.44 4.03
N GLU A 74 -0.29 -0.55 3.16
CA GLU A 74 -1.32 -1.16 2.31
C GLU A 74 -2.41 -1.81 3.18
N SER A 75 -3.26 -0.99 3.74
CA SER A 75 -4.37 -1.40 4.59
C SER A 75 -5.50 -0.39 4.47
N ASP A 76 -6.71 -0.80 4.84
CA ASP A 76 -7.91 0.02 4.80
C ASP A 76 -7.68 1.39 5.47
N CYS A 77 -7.87 2.44 4.69
CA CYS A 77 -7.62 3.83 5.12
C CYS A 77 -8.61 4.32 6.19
N LEU A 78 -9.82 3.77 6.26
CA LEU A 78 -10.82 4.11 7.30
C LEU A 78 -10.53 3.33 8.59
N ALA A 79 -10.28 2.02 8.49
CA ALA A 79 -9.90 1.21 9.65
C ALA A 79 -8.62 1.74 10.33
N ALA A 80 -7.66 2.19 9.53
CA ALA A 80 -6.40 2.76 10.02
C ALA A 80 -6.56 4.05 10.85
N LEU A 81 -7.70 4.74 10.77
CA LEU A 81 -7.98 5.88 11.66
C LEU A 81 -7.98 5.46 13.13
N MET A 82 -8.41 4.23 13.44
CA MET A 82 -8.34 3.68 14.80
C MET A 82 -6.89 3.47 15.23
N VAL A 83 -6.02 2.99 14.32
CA VAL A 83 -4.59 2.82 14.61
C VAL A 83 -3.93 4.16 14.87
N ASP A 84 -4.18 5.17 14.02
CA ASP A 84 -3.64 6.53 14.18
C ASP A 84 -4.09 7.15 15.52
N ALA A 85 -5.37 7.04 15.86
CA ALA A 85 -5.89 7.52 17.13
C ALA A 85 -5.20 6.86 18.34
N TYR A 86 -4.98 5.53 18.28
CA TYR A 86 -4.28 4.81 19.32
C TYR A 86 -2.82 5.24 19.42
N VAL A 87 -2.12 5.33 18.30
CA VAL A 87 -0.72 5.80 18.22
C VAL A 87 -0.58 7.22 18.76
N ALA A 88 -1.55 8.09 18.52
CA ALA A 88 -1.61 9.45 19.06
C ALA A 88 -1.89 9.53 20.58
N GLY A 89 -2.09 8.40 21.26
CA GLY A 89 -2.33 8.35 22.71
C GLY A 89 -3.81 8.21 23.09
N GLY A 90 -4.70 7.97 22.11
CA GLY A 90 -6.12 7.72 22.34
C GLY A 90 -6.40 6.47 23.19
N GLU A 91 -7.64 6.34 23.65
CA GLU A 91 -8.10 5.20 24.43
C GLU A 91 -8.16 3.91 23.61
N GLY A 92 -8.17 2.77 24.28
CA GLY A 92 -8.26 1.45 23.66
C GLY A 92 -7.09 0.53 24.00
N SER A 93 -7.21 -0.73 23.62
CA SER A 93 -6.15 -1.72 23.78
C SER A 93 -5.44 -2.00 22.44
N LEU A 94 -4.18 -2.35 22.52
CA LEU A 94 -3.42 -2.76 21.33
C LEU A 94 -4.10 -3.95 20.63
N ASP A 95 -4.66 -4.90 21.37
CA ASP A 95 -5.32 -6.07 20.79
C ASP A 95 -6.55 -5.66 19.94
N ALA A 96 -7.39 -4.76 20.44
CA ALA A 96 -8.55 -4.27 19.71
C ALA A 96 -8.16 -3.48 18.45
N VAL A 97 -7.05 -2.74 18.51
CA VAL A 97 -6.51 -2.00 17.37
C VAL A 97 -5.97 -2.95 16.32
N MET A 98 -5.23 -4.00 16.73
CA MET A 98 -4.72 -5.00 15.79
C MET A 98 -5.84 -5.81 15.14
N GLU A 99 -6.91 -6.11 15.87
CA GLU A 99 -8.05 -6.87 15.36
C GLU A 99 -8.85 -6.09 14.30
N ARG A 100 -9.05 -4.78 14.49
CA ARG A 100 -10.01 -3.97 13.72
C ARG A 100 -9.41 -2.85 12.89
N GLY A 101 -8.15 -2.49 13.14
CA GLY A 101 -7.48 -1.37 12.49
C GLY A 101 -6.73 -1.72 11.20
N PHE A 102 -6.76 -2.99 10.79
CA PHE A 102 -6.05 -3.49 9.61
C PHE A 102 -6.98 -4.35 8.74
N SER A 103 -6.80 -4.24 7.43
CA SER A 103 -7.38 -5.15 6.43
C SER A 103 -6.37 -6.24 6.01
N HIS A 104 -6.75 -7.10 5.09
CA HIS A 104 -5.92 -8.16 4.48
C HIS A 104 -5.27 -9.14 5.49
N GLY A 105 -5.82 -9.23 6.70
CA GLY A 105 -5.23 -10.05 7.76
C GLY A 105 -3.96 -9.49 8.38
N PHE A 106 -3.53 -8.29 8.01
CA PHE A 106 -2.29 -7.65 8.51
C PHE A 106 -2.29 -7.33 10.00
N GLY A 107 -3.45 -7.32 10.64
CA GLY A 107 -3.54 -7.22 12.10
C GLY A 107 -2.98 -8.44 12.85
N ARG A 108 -2.78 -9.59 12.17
CA ARG A 108 -2.14 -10.79 12.74
C ARG A 108 -0.62 -10.72 12.73
N SER A 109 -0.02 -9.80 11.96
CA SER A 109 1.42 -9.64 11.86
C SER A 109 2.03 -9.16 13.18
N GLY A 110 2.99 -9.92 13.70
CA GLY A 110 3.79 -9.54 14.86
C GLY A 110 4.56 -8.26 14.63
N ALA A 111 5.10 -8.06 13.43
CA ALA A 111 5.83 -6.84 13.07
C ALA A 111 4.92 -5.61 12.99
N ASN A 112 3.68 -5.73 12.53
CA ASN A 112 2.72 -4.62 12.57
C ASN A 112 2.37 -4.26 14.01
N ARG A 113 2.21 -5.26 14.89
CA ARG A 113 1.99 -5.05 16.32
C ARG A 113 3.16 -4.31 16.97
N GLU A 114 4.39 -4.70 16.66
CA GLU A 114 5.61 -4.02 17.13
C GLU A 114 5.66 -2.57 16.65
N LEU A 115 5.33 -2.30 15.38
CA LEU A 115 5.29 -0.95 14.84
C LEU A 115 4.32 -0.05 15.61
N VAL A 116 3.09 -0.50 15.78
CA VAL A 116 2.04 0.26 16.47
C VAL A 116 2.42 0.53 17.93
N ALA A 117 2.94 -0.48 18.63
CA ALA A 117 3.39 -0.34 20.00
C ALA A 117 4.57 0.65 20.11
N TRP A 118 5.55 0.56 19.22
CA TRP A 118 6.70 1.45 19.19
C TRP A 118 6.30 2.89 18.86
N MET A 119 5.44 3.11 17.88
CA MET A 119 4.94 4.45 17.53
C MET A 119 4.19 5.10 18.69
N ARG A 120 3.35 4.34 19.40
CA ARG A 120 2.66 4.83 20.61
C ARG A 120 3.63 5.23 21.70
N GLU A 121 4.64 4.40 21.97
CA GLU A 121 5.66 4.70 22.97
C GLU A 121 6.51 5.92 22.57
N HIS A 122 6.90 6.01 21.29
CA HIS A 122 7.62 7.16 20.75
C HIS A 122 6.83 8.46 20.96
N ASN A 123 5.51 8.42 20.82
CA ASN A 123 4.63 9.59 20.95
C ASN A 123 4.32 9.98 22.40
N ARG A 124 4.61 9.14 23.38
CA ARG A 124 4.23 9.30 24.77
C ARG A 124 4.75 10.65 25.27
N ASN A 125 5.09 11.44 25.45
CA ASN A 125 5.52 12.74 25.97
C ASN A 125 5.89 13.75 24.88
N ARG A 126 5.39 13.53 23.63
CA ARG A 126 5.63 14.47 22.54
C ARG A 126 4.44 15.39 22.31
N ALA A 127 4.72 16.63 21.94
CA ALA A 127 3.72 17.57 21.52
C ALA A 127 2.98 17.03 20.27
N PRO A 128 1.70 17.32 20.07
CA PRO A 128 0.90 16.77 18.96
C PRO A 128 1.54 16.93 17.57
N GLU A 129 2.21 18.06 17.33
CA GLU A 129 2.90 18.38 16.08
C GLU A 129 4.12 17.48 15.82
N ASP A 130 4.75 16.96 16.87
CA ASP A 130 5.95 16.11 16.81
C ASP A 130 5.62 14.61 16.83
N ARG A 131 4.35 14.24 17.01
CA ARG A 131 3.95 12.83 17.08
C ARG A 131 4.05 12.17 15.72
N LEU A 132 4.44 10.91 15.71
CA LEU A 132 4.34 10.06 14.55
C LEU A 132 2.87 9.79 14.21
N ARG A 133 2.57 9.68 12.91
CA ARG A 133 1.24 9.38 12.41
C ARG A 133 1.24 8.04 11.68
N PHE A 134 0.13 7.34 11.79
CA PHE A 134 -0.11 6.08 11.07
C PHE A 134 -1.23 6.25 10.05
N TYR A 135 -1.05 5.71 8.86
CA TYR A 135 -2.03 5.74 7.78
C TYR A 135 -2.22 4.35 7.18
N GLY A 136 -3.46 3.99 6.88
CA GLY A 136 -3.78 3.09 5.80
C GLY A 136 -3.93 3.92 4.52
N PHE A 137 -3.55 3.38 3.39
CA PHE A 137 -3.76 4.09 2.12
C PHE A 137 -4.54 3.29 1.08
N ASP A 138 -4.88 2.03 1.37
CA ASP A 138 -5.77 1.24 0.54
C ASP A 138 -7.24 1.58 0.81
N ALA A 139 -8.10 1.24 -0.11
CA ALA A 139 -9.54 1.31 0.08
C ALA A 139 -10.04 0.12 0.93
N PRO A 140 -11.27 0.18 1.48
CA PRO A 140 -11.91 -0.97 2.11
C PRO A 140 -12.34 -2.01 1.08
N ILE A 141 -11.35 -2.67 0.47
CA ILE A 141 -11.46 -3.67 -0.59
C ILE A 141 -10.65 -4.89 -0.17
N GLU A 142 -11.27 -6.05 -0.22
CA GLU A 142 -10.64 -7.35 -0.02
C GLU A 142 -10.64 -8.13 -1.34
N ILE A 143 -9.89 -9.25 -1.41
CA ILE A 143 -9.76 -10.07 -2.64
C ILE A 143 -11.13 -10.45 -3.24
N THR A 144 -12.13 -10.67 -2.39
CA THR A 144 -13.45 -11.17 -2.79
C THR A 144 -14.53 -10.09 -2.91
N GLY A 145 -14.21 -8.83 -2.67
CA GLY A 145 -15.19 -7.76 -2.78
C GLY A 145 -14.78 -6.44 -2.15
N ALA A 146 -15.63 -5.46 -2.30
CA ALA A 146 -15.48 -4.13 -1.71
C ALA A 146 -16.56 -3.88 -0.65
N ALA A 147 -16.25 -3.03 0.30
CA ALA A 147 -17.22 -2.62 1.32
C ALA A 147 -18.41 -1.85 0.73
N SER A 148 -19.50 -1.77 1.49
CA SER A 148 -20.59 -0.83 1.24
C SER A 148 -20.10 0.61 1.36
N PRO A 149 -20.56 1.55 0.52
CA PRO A 149 -20.22 2.96 0.66
C PRO A 149 -20.90 3.64 1.85
N ARG A 150 -21.76 2.95 2.61
CA ARG A 150 -22.59 3.49 3.69
C ARG A 150 -21.77 4.23 4.73
N GLU A 151 -20.79 3.58 5.32
CA GLU A 151 -19.98 4.15 6.39
C GLU A 151 -19.33 5.47 5.94
N ALA A 152 -18.69 5.46 4.78
CA ALA A 152 -18.02 6.61 4.23
C ALA A 152 -18.99 7.76 3.89
N LEU A 153 -20.13 7.46 3.26
CA LEU A 153 -21.16 8.47 2.95
C LEU A 153 -21.80 9.06 4.20
N THR A 154 -22.13 8.20 5.18
CA THR A 154 -22.76 8.64 6.43
C THR A 154 -21.82 9.53 7.24
N ALA A 155 -20.54 9.17 7.32
CA ALA A 155 -19.53 9.98 8.01
C ALA A 155 -19.32 11.34 7.32
N LEU A 156 -19.20 11.35 6.00
CA LEU A 156 -19.07 12.58 5.21
C LEU A 156 -20.29 13.51 5.40
N HIS A 157 -21.51 12.97 5.20
CA HIS A 157 -22.74 13.72 5.36
C HIS A 157 -22.89 14.23 6.79
N GLY A 158 -22.63 13.38 7.81
CA GLY A 158 -22.74 13.76 9.22
C GLY A 158 -21.81 14.91 9.59
N TYR A 159 -20.57 14.89 9.07
CA TYR A 159 -19.65 16.01 9.25
C TYR A 159 -20.20 17.30 8.64
N LEU A 160 -20.66 17.29 7.40
CA LEU A 160 -21.20 18.44 6.71
C LEU A 160 -22.48 18.96 7.40
N ALA A 161 -23.39 18.06 7.81
CA ALA A 161 -24.64 18.41 8.48
C ALA A 161 -24.42 19.02 9.88
N THR A 162 -23.29 18.75 10.52
CA THR A 162 -22.92 19.38 11.80
C THR A 162 -22.48 20.83 11.63
N HIS A 163 -21.93 21.20 10.48
CA HIS A 163 -21.26 22.49 10.27
C HIS A 163 -21.91 23.39 9.22
N LEU A 164 -22.86 22.86 8.43
CA LEU A 164 -23.59 23.59 7.40
C LEU A 164 -25.10 23.60 7.69
N GLU A 165 -25.81 24.61 7.16
CA GLU A 165 -27.27 24.66 7.21
C GLU A 165 -27.88 23.53 6.37
N ALA A 166 -29.00 22.96 6.81
CA ALA A 166 -29.66 21.84 6.15
C ALA A 166 -29.98 22.13 4.67
N ASP A 167 -30.38 23.36 4.36
CA ASP A 167 -30.71 23.80 2.99
C ASP A 167 -29.49 23.90 2.07
N SER A 168 -28.29 23.86 2.63
CA SER A 168 -27.02 23.84 1.86
C SER A 168 -26.59 22.44 1.45
N LEU A 169 -27.24 21.40 2.00
CA LEU A 169 -26.90 20.02 1.70
C LEU A 169 -27.71 19.48 0.51
N PRO A 170 -27.11 18.67 -0.38
CA PRO A 170 -27.80 18.12 -1.55
C PRO A 170 -28.85 17.05 -1.15
N CYS A 171 -28.76 16.51 0.05
CA CYS A 171 -29.69 15.50 0.57
C CYS A 171 -29.66 15.45 2.11
N ASN A 172 -30.63 14.74 2.71
CA ASN A 172 -30.59 14.35 4.10
C ASN A 172 -30.07 12.90 4.28
N SER A 173 -29.81 12.49 5.53
CA SER A 173 -29.31 11.15 5.85
C SER A 173 -30.27 10.03 5.42
N GLU A 174 -31.58 10.25 5.53
CA GLU A 174 -32.61 9.28 5.12
C GLU A 174 -32.54 8.97 3.62
N THR A 175 -32.17 9.95 2.80
CA THR A 175 -31.97 9.77 1.36
C THR A 175 -30.77 8.85 1.10
N ILE A 176 -29.66 9.04 1.82
CA ILE A 176 -28.47 8.17 1.72
C ILE A 176 -28.86 6.74 2.13
N ASP A 177 -29.50 6.57 3.29
CA ASP A 177 -29.92 5.26 3.79
C ASP A 177 -30.84 4.52 2.83
N ARG A 178 -31.82 5.22 2.26
CA ARG A 178 -32.73 4.67 1.27
C ARG A 178 -32.03 4.25 -0.03
N LEU A 179 -31.07 5.02 -0.50
CA LEU A 179 -30.34 4.74 -1.75
C LEU A 179 -29.30 3.63 -1.56
N VAL A 180 -28.63 3.57 -0.43
CA VAL A 180 -27.69 2.49 -0.11
C VAL A 180 -28.45 1.17 0.04
N GLY A 181 -29.59 1.18 0.72
CA GLY A 181 -30.38 -0.05 0.99
C GLY A 181 -29.58 -1.05 1.83
N ASP A 182 -29.73 -2.35 1.57
CA ASP A 182 -29.08 -3.40 2.34
C ASP A 182 -27.59 -3.53 1.97
N ASP A 183 -26.71 -3.55 2.96
CA ASP A 183 -25.26 -3.62 2.78
C ASP A 183 -24.80 -4.93 2.14
N GLU A 184 -25.55 -6.03 2.35
CA GLU A 184 -25.28 -7.34 1.75
C GLU A 184 -25.33 -7.32 0.21
N ARG A 185 -26.05 -6.37 -0.36
CA ARG A 185 -26.08 -6.19 -1.82
C ARG A 185 -24.77 -5.62 -2.37
N TRP A 186 -24.05 -4.81 -1.56
CA TRP A 186 -22.75 -4.24 -1.89
C TRP A 186 -21.63 -5.24 -1.65
N THR A 187 -21.70 -5.98 -0.55
CA THR A 187 -20.67 -6.92 -0.12
C THR A 187 -20.85 -8.35 -0.68
N ASN A 188 -21.73 -8.55 -1.66
CA ASN A 188 -21.99 -9.85 -2.26
C ASN A 188 -20.71 -10.43 -2.90
N PRO A 189 -20.15 -11.54 -2.36
CA PRO A 189 -18.92 -12.12 -2.88
C PRO A 189 -19.04 -12.68 -4.30
N GLU A 190 -20.26 -13.03 -4.74
CA GLU A 190 -20.50 -13.47 -6.11
C GLU A 190 -20.26 -12.36 -7.14
N ALA A 191 -20.42 -11.09 -6.74
CA ALA A 191 -20.26 -9.95 -7.63
C ALA A 191 -18.82 -9.82 -8.17
N ALA A 192 -17.82 -10.25 -7.41
CA ALA A 192 -16.42 -10.26 -7.84
C ALA A 192 -16.20 -11.13 -9.07
N MET A 193 -16.96 -12.23 -9.22
CA MET A 193 -16.85 -13.20 -10.31
C MET A 193 -17.98 -13.06 -11.36
N ASN A 194 -19.08 -12.41 -11.00
CA ASN A 194 -20.27 -12.28 -11.86
C ASN A 194 -20.77 -10.83 -11.85
N PRO A 195 -20.46 -10.01 -12.88
CA PRO A 195 -20.88 -8.61 -12.96
C PRO A 195 -22.40 -8.40 -12.79
N SER A 196 -23.23 -9.34 -13.23
CA SER A 196 -24.70 -9.21 -13.09
C SER A 196 -25.20 -9.29 -11.64
N ARG A 197 -24.34 -9.72 -10.71
CA ARG A 197 -24.62 -9.77 -9.27
C ARG A 197 -24.18 -8.50 -8.53
N SER A 198 -23.46 -7.59 -9.19
CA SER A 198 -23.05 -6.32 -8.60
C SER A 198 -24.20 -5.30 -8.65
N ILE A 199 -24.42 -4.62 -7.52
CA ILE A 199 -25.35 -3.49 -7.42
C ILE A 199 -24.87 -2.24 -8.18
N GLY A 200 -23.59 -2.19 -8.56
CA GLY A 200 -22.92 -0.97 -9.06
C GLY A 200 -23.52 -0.37 -10.34
N ALA A 201 -24.33 -1.15 -11.11
CA ALA A 201 -25.08 -0.65 -12.28
C ALA A 201 -26.53 -0.21 -11.95
N SER A 202 -26.97 -0.29 -10.69
CA SER A 202 -28.31 0.14 -10.32
C SER A 202 -28.49 1.65 -10.44
N ARG A 203 -29.75 2.09 -10.55
CA ARG A 203 -30.10 3.52 -10.56
C ARG A 203 -29.67 4.19 -9.27
N GLU A 204 -29.90 3.52 -8.14
CA GLU A 204 -29.55 3.99 -6.80
C GLU A 204 -28.03 4.21 -6.67
N ALA A 205 -27.22 3.27 -7.15
CA ALA A 205 -25.76 3.43 -7.19
C ALA A 205 -25.33 4.64 -8.05
N GLY A 206 -26.03 4.86 -9.17
CA GLY A 206 -25.82 6.05 -10.01
C GLY A 206 -26.17 7.36 -9.30
N GLU A 207 -27.29 7.42 -8.59
CA GLU A 207 -27.70 8.58 -7.79
C GLU A 207 -26.72 8.84 -6.64
N LEU A 208 -26.24 7.79 -5.94
CA LEU A 208 -25.23 7.91 -4.89
C LEU A 208 -23.89 8.47 -5.40
N ARG A 209 -23.51 8.15 -6.64
CA ARG A 209 -22.28 8.72 -7.25
C ARG A 209 -22.38 10.23 -7.42
N LEU A 210 -23.55 10.73 -7.86
CA LEU A 210 -23.78 12.17 -7.96
C LEU A 210 -23.78 12.82 -6.58
N LEU A 211 -24.46 12.23 -5.61
CA LEU A 211 -24.47 12.75 -4.23
C LEU A 211 -23.07 12.76 -3.59
N ALA A 212 -22.26 11.72 -3.83
CA ALA A 212 -20.88 11.68 -3.31
C ALA A 212 -20.02 12.79 -3.94
N ASP A 213 -20.21 13.10 -5.21
CA ASP A 213 -19.54 14.20 -5.91
C ASP A 213 -19.98 15.55 -5.35
N ASP A 214 -21.29 15.79 -5.22
CA ASP A 214 -21.86 17.03 -4.67
C ASP A 214 -21.41 17.26 -3.21
N LEU A 215 -21.46 16.24 -2.35
CA LEU A 215 -20.96 16.31 -0.98
C LEU A 215 -19.44 16.58 -0.92
N GLY A 216 -18.67 15.94 -1.82
CA GLY A 216 -17.23 16.17 -1.96
C GLY A 216 -16.91 17.60 -2.41
N ALA A 217 -17.73 18.17 -3.29
CA ALA A 217 -17.59 19.56 -3.74
C ALA A 217 -17.76 20.56 -2.59
N LEU A 218 -18.70 20.30 -1.65
CA LEU A 218 -18.91 21.13 -0.47
C LEU A 218 -17.69 21.15 0.46
N LEU A 219 -16.94 20.05 0.61
CA LEU A 219 -15.70 20.04 1.39
C LEU A 219 -14.67 21.03 0.86
N THR A 220 -14.66 21.29 -0.45
CA THR A 220 -13.73 22.20 -1.09
C THR A 220 -14.26 23.64 -1.06
N SER A 221 -15.52 23.85 -1.44
CA SER A 221 -16.11 25.19 -1.51
C SER A 221 -16.29 25.84 -0.13
N GLU A 222 -16.61 25.04 0.89
CA GLU A 222 -16.83 25.49 2.26
C GLU A 222 -15.60 25.30 3.17
N LEU A 223 -14.43 24.95 2.61
CA LEU A 223 -13.19 24.72 3.37
C LEU A 223 -12.91 25.79 4.44
N PRO A 224 -12.92 27.10 4.11
CA PRO A 224 -12.59 28.12 5.12
C PRO A 224 -13.58 28.11 6.31
N ARG A 225 -14.87 27.89 6.04
CA ARG A 225 -15.91 27.80 7.07
C ARG A 225 -15.77 26.52 7.91
N LEU A 226 -15.56 25.37 7.25
CA LEU A 226 -15.45 24.07 7.91
C LEU A 226 -14.24 24.00 8.83
N VAL A 227 -13.08 24.48 8.40
CA VAL A 227 -11.86 24.50 9.22
C VAL A 227 -11.98 25.48 10.38
N ALA A 228 -12.65 26.63 10.20
CA ALA A 228 -12.87 27.58 11.27
C ALA A 228 -13.88 27.06 12.32
N ALA A 229 -14.88 26.26 11.89
CA ALA A 229 -15.92 25.73 12.78
C ALA A 229 -15.48 24.47 13.54
N ALA A 230 -14.55 23.68 12.99
CA ALA A 230 -14.06 22.44 13.59
C ALA A 230 -12.52 22.48 13.69
N SER A 231 -11.85 21.75 12.81
CA SER A 231 -10.39 21.75 12.68
C SER A 231 -9.98 21.28 11.28
N TYR A 232 -8.70 21.57 10.89
CA TYR A 232 -8.12 20.99 9.66
C TYR A 232 -8.10 19.46 9.71
N GLU A 233 -7.89 18.89 10.90
CA GLU A 233 -7.89 17.44 11.13
C GLU A 233 -9.23 16.81 10.80
N ASP A 234 -10.34 17.36 11.32
CA ASP A 234 -11.68 16.85 11.09
C ASP A 234 -12.10 17.02 9.62
N TRP A 235 -11.75 18.15 9.02
CA TRP A 235 -11.95 18.38 7.58
C TRP A 235 -11.18 17.35 6.75
N TRP A 236 -9.91 17.07 7.09
CA TRP A 236 -9.10 16.08 6.37
C TRP A 236 -9.72 14.68 6.46
N ARG A 237 -10.23 14.29 7.64
CA ARG A 237 -10.96 13.02 7.82
C ARG A 237 -12.22 12.97 6.97
N ALA A 238 -13.00 14.05 6.94
CA ALA A 238 -14.17 14.14 6.07
C ALA A 238 -13.81 14.01 4.59
N CYS A 239 -12.68 14.61 4.15
CA CYS A 239 -12.14 14.42 2.81
C CYS A 239 -11.73 12.97 2.54
N LEU A 240 -11.17 12.25 3.53
CA LEU A 240 -10.85 10.83 3.40
C LEU A 240 -12.13 10.02 3.17
N HIS A 241 -13.18 10.23 3.98
CA HIS A 241 -14.48 9.59 3.79
C HIS A 241 -15.08 9.90 2.42
N GLY A 242 -15.00 11.17 1.96
CA GLY A 242 -15.49 11.58 0.64
C GLY A 242 -14.79 10.86 -0.51
N ARG A 243 -13.45 10.80 -0.49
CA ARG A 243 -12.67 10.06 -1.49
C ARG A 243 -12.99 8.57 -1.47
N THR A 244 -13.09 7.98 -0.29
CA THR A 244 -13.41 6.57 -0.13
C THR A 244 -14.81 6.25 -0.65
N ALA A 245 -15.83 7.05 -0.32
CA ALA A 245 -17.19 6.86 -0.82
C ALA A 245 -17.25 6.91 -2.36
N ALA A 246 -16.67 7.98 -2.95
CA ALA A 246 -16.63 8.13 -4.40
C ALA A 246 -15.84 7.01 -5.08
N GLY A 247 -14.73 6.58 -4.47
CA GLY A 247 -13.90 5.48 -4.95
C GLY A 247 -14.63 4.14 -4.93
N LEU A 248 -15.27 3.78 -3.81
CA LEU A 248 -16.06 2.55 -3.69
C LEU A 248 -17.21 2.51 -4.71
N LEU A 249 -17.92 3.60 -4.88
CA LEU A 249 -19.00 3.68 -5.87
C LEU A 249 -18.50 3.49 -7.30
N ARG A 250 -17.30 4.03 -7.64
CA ARG A 250 -16.64 3.77 -8.94
C ARG A 250 -16.20 2.31 -9.06
N TYR A 251 -15.66 1.73 -7.98
CA TYR A 251 -15.24 0.33 -7.96
C TYR A 251 -16.43 -0.62 -8.18
N HIS A 252 -17.54 -0.42 -7.47
CA HIS A 252 -18.78 -1.20 -7.67
C HIS A 252 -19.35 -1.06 -9.09
N ALA A 253 -19.27 0.14 -9.68
CA ALA A 253 -19.67 0.33 -11.07
C ALA A 253 -18.76 -0.45 -12.03
N ALA A 254 -17.44 -0.47 -11.78
CA ALA A 254 -16.50 -1.28 -12.54
C ALA A 254 -16.73 -2.79 -12.36
N MET A 255 -17.12 -3.25 -11.16
CA MET A 255 -17.53 -4.63 -10.90
C MET A 255 -18.78 -5.03 -11.73
N ALA A 256 -19.72 -4.12 -11.90
CA ALA A 256 -20.95 -4.35 -12.67
C ALA A 256 -20.73 -4.32 -14.18
N ASP A 257 -19.59 -3.83 -14.65
CA ASP A 257 -19.28 -3.77 -16.09
C ASP A 257 -18.80 -5.13 -16.60
N GLY A 258 -19.70 -5.90 -17.20
CA GLY A 258 -19.42 -7.19 -17.82
C GLY A 258 -18.83 -7.10 -19.24
N SER A 259 -18.43 -5.93 -19.71
CA SER A 259 -17.84 -5.77 -21.04
C SER A 259 -16.40 -6.28 -21.11
N GLY A 260 -16.05 -6.94 -22.21
CA GLY A 260 -14.70 -7.44 -22.47
C GLY A 260 -14.39 -8.79 -21.82
N SER A 261 -13.12 -9.16 -21.81
CA SER A 261 -12.64 -10.40 -21.20
C SER A 261 -12.56 -10.30 -19.67
N ARG A 262 -12.48 -11.45 -19.00
CA ARG A 262 -12.25 -11.51 -17.54
C ARG A 262 -10.97 -10.77 -17.12
N ALA A 263 -9.89 -10.93 -17.88
CA ALA A 263 -8.64 -10.20 -17.63
C ALA A 263 -8.82 -8.67 -17.72
N ALA A 264 -9.58 -8.20 -18.71
CA ALA A 264 -9.89 -6.77 -18.82
C ALA A 264 -10.73 -6.26 -17.65
N GLN A 265 -11.67 -7.06 -17.14
CA GLN A 265 -12.45 -6.72 -15.95
C GLN A 265 -11.55 -6.61 -14.71
N ILE A 266 -10.70 -7.61 -14.45
CA ILE A 266 -9.77 -7.58 -13.32
C ILE A 266 -8.80 -6.40 -13.45
N SER A 267 -8.28 -6.15 -14.65
CA SER A 267 -7.43 -4.97 -14.89
C SER A 267 -8.13 -3.66 -14.54
N ARG A 268 -9.42 -3.50 -14.89
CA ARG A 268 -10.22 -2.32 -14.51
C ARG A 268 -10.37 -2.18 -13.00
N LEU A 269 -10.62 -3.28 -12.29
CA LEU A 269 -10.74 -3.27 -10.82
C LEU A 269 -9.42 -2.91 -10.15
N MET A 270 -8.30 -3.47 -10.62
CA MET A 270 -6.97 -3.11 -10.13
C MET A 270 -6.64 -1.64 -10.38
N VAL A 271 -6.96 -1.10 -11.56
CA VAL A 271 -6.81 0.35 -11.84
C VAL A 271 -7.62 1.19 -10.87
N GLN A 272 -8.87 0.82 -10.56
CA GLN A 272 -9.69 1.58 -9.62
C GLN A 272 -9.11 1.55 -8.20
N ARG A 273 -8.66 0.38 -7.72
CA ARG A 273 -8.01 0.24 -6.41
C ARG A 273 -6.75 1.09 -6.32
N ASP A 274 -5.83 0.94 -7.28
CA ASP A 274 -4.56 1.68 -7.29
C ASP A 274 -4.76 3.20 -7.48
N THR A 275 -5.80 3.62 -8.19
CA THR A 275 -6.19 5.04 -8.26
C THR A 275 -6.58 5.56 -6.88
N MET A 276 -7.41 4.83 -6.12
CA MET A 276 -7.78 5.20 -4.74
C MET A 276 -6.56 5.25 -3.82
N MET A 277 -5.68 4.24 -3.92
CA MET A 277 -4.42 4.22 -3.19
C MET A 277 -3.56 5.46 -3.50
N SER A 278 -3.41 5.82 -4.76
CA SER A 278 -2.64 6.99 -5.19
C SER A 278 -3.27 8.31 -4.71
N GLU A 279 -4.60 8.44 -4.77
CA GLU A 279 -5.32 9.61 -4.24
C GLU A 279 -5.07 9.77 -2.73
N ASN A 280 -5.06 8.66 -1.97
CA ASN A 280 -4.75 8.66 -0.55
C ASN A 280 -3.28 9.00 -0.28
N LEU A 281 -2.32 8.42 -1.00
CA LEU A 281 -0.90 8.74 -0.87
C LEU A 281 -0.63 10.24 -1.09
N ARG A 282 -1.23 10.83 -2.13
CA ARG A 282 -1.12 12.26 -2.40
C ARG A 282 -1.71 13.11 -1.27
N ALA A 283 -2.87 12.71 -0.73
CA ALA A 283 -3.50 13.41 0.38
C ALA A 283 -2.67 13.32 1.67
N ILE A 284 -2.02 12.17 1.93
CA ILE A 284 -1.09 11.98 3.03
C ILE A 284 0.14 12.88 2.84
N ALA A 285 0.75 12.88 1.66
CA ALA A 285 1.90 13.75 1.37
C ALA A 285 1.59 15.24 1.56
N ALA A 286 0.41 15.69 1.15
CA ALA A 286 -0.04 17.06 1.34
C ALA A 286 -0.24 17.38 2.82
N ARG A 287 -0.85 16.48 3.60
CA ARG A 287 -1.05 16.62 5.04
C ARG A 287 0.25 16.70 5.83
N GLU A 288 1.20 15.84 5.47
CA GLU A 288 2.50 15.76 6.13
C GLU A 288 3.52 16.80 5.63
N ALA A 289 3.14 17.66 4.67
CA ALA A 289 4.03 18.57 3.98
C ALA A 289 4.87 19.48 4.90
N GLN A 290 4.31 19.89 6.04
CA GLN A 290 4.96 20.75 7.02
C GLN A 290 5.58 19.97 8.20
N ARG A 291 5.33 18.65 8.29
CA ARG A 291 5.77 17.81 9.41
C ARG A 291 6.98 16.97 9.04
N GLY A 292 6.99 16.34 7.89
CA GLY A 292 8.09 15.51 7.41
C GLY A 292 7.66 14.49 6.37
N PRO A 293 8.60 13.72 5.80
CA PRO A 293 8.29 12.67 4.84
C PRO A 293 7.54 11.48 5.47
N THR A 294 6.92 10.68 4.59
CA THR A 294 6.20 9.45 4.94
C THR A 294 6.91 8.23 4.35
N LEU A 295 7.11 7.19 5.16
CA LEU A 295 7.46 5.86 4.65
C LEU A 295 6.16 5.16 4.23
N VAL A 296 6.10 4.71 2.99
CA VAL A 296 4.98 3.93 2.42
C VAL A 296 5.39 2.47 2.30
N PHE A 297 4.55 1.52 2.74
CA PHE A 297 4.84 0.09 2.66
C PHE A 297 3.67 -0.66 2.03
N ALA A 298 3.95 -1.37 0.95
CA ALA A 298 3.00 -2.22 0.22
C ALA A 298 3.73 -3.27 -0.61
N GLN A 299 2.98 -4.15 -1.28
CA GLN A 299 3.57 -5.02 -2.29
C GLN A 299 4.24 -4.20 -3.41
N ASN A 300 5.37 -4.69 -3.92
CA ASN A 300 6.10 -4.07 -5.04
C ASN A 300 5.17 -3.68 -6.21
N ALA A 301 4.17 -4.52 -6.50
CA ALA A 301 3.22 -4.31 -7.57
C ALA A 301 2.43 -3.00 -7.46
N HIS A 302 2.17 -2.52 -6.24
CA HIS A 302 1.43 -1.28 -6.01
C HIS A 302 2.30 -0.03 -6.01
N LEU A 303 3.63 -0.18 -5.80
CA LEU A 303 4.53 0.95 -5.59
C LEU A 303 5.48 1.26 -6.74
N GLN A 304 5.70 0.31 -7.67
CA GLN A 304 6.58 0.54 -8.82
C GLN A 304 6.11 1.68 -9.72
N LYS A 305 7.05 2.34 -10.42
CA LYS A 305 6.77 3.50 -11.29
C LYS A 305 6.28 3.12 -12.70
N HIS A 306 6.16 1.82 -12.99
CA HIS A 306 5.65 1.28 -14.26
C HIS A 306 4.30 0.61 -14.11
N ARG A 307 3.77 0.11 -15.24
CA ARG A 307 2.61 -0.77 -15.21
C ARG A 307 2.97 -2.05 -14.49
N SER A 308 2.10 -2.45 -13.58
CA SER A 308 2.14 -3.75 -12.94
C SER A 308 1.48 -4.82 -13.79
N GLY A 309 1.88 -6.05 -13.58
CA GLY A 309 1.28 -7.20 -14.21
C GLY A 309 1.19 -8.35 -13.23
N TRP A 310 0.16 -9.14 -13.38
CA TRP A 310 -0.05 -10.36 -12.63
C TRP A 310 -0.49 -11.46 -13.58
N LEU A 311 0.25 -12.57 -13.55
CA LEU A 311 -0.10 -13.76 -14.31
C LEU A 311 -1.09 -14.59 -13.48
N LEU A 312 -2.37 -14.50 -13.84
CA LEU A 312 -3.42 -15.23 -13.15
C LEU A 312 -3.38 -16.70 -13.54
N PRO A 313 -3.39 -17.63 -12.55
CA PRO A 313 -3.59 -19.04 -12.82
C PRO A 313 -4.92 -19.29 -13.53
N ALA A 314 -4.98 -20.30 -14.41
CA ALA A 314 -6.18 -20.67 -15.17
C ALA A 314 -7.41 -20.90 -14.27
N GLU A 315 -7.18 -21.43 -13.08
CA GLU A 315 -8.20 -21.74 -12.07
C GLU A 315 -8.95 -20.50 -11.55
N TRP A 316 -8.27 -19.34 -11.53
CA TRP A 316 -8.80 -18.08 -10.96
C TRP A 316 -9.66 -17.29 -11.94
N GLY A 317 -9.59 -17.61 -13.21
CA GLY A 317 -10.25 -16.82 -14.25
C GLY A 317 -11.31 -17.55 -15.06
N GLY A 318 -11.49 -18.87 -14.91
CA GLY A 318 -12.31 -19.66 -15.81
C GLY A 318 -11.81 -19.57 -17.27
N MET A 319 -10.50 -19.35 -17.44
CA MET A 319 -9.84 -19.12 -18.72
C MET A 319 -9.02 -20.36 -19.11
N GLU A 320 -8.89 -20.60 -20.41
CA GLU A 320 -7.96 -21.60 -20.92
C GLU A 320 -6.53 -21.03 -20.86
N GLY A 321 -5.76 -21.44 -19.84
CA GLY A 321 -4.36 -21.04 -19.65
C GLY A 321 -4.14 -19.80 -18.80
N GLU A 322 -2.88 -19.51 -18.54
CA GLU A 322 -2.42 -18.34 -17.77
C GLU A 322 -2.75 -17.05 -18.53
N THR A 323 -3.27 -16.06 -17.82
CA THR A 323 -3.66 -14.78 -18.43
C THR A 323 -3.01 -13.62 -17.69
N LEU A 324 -2.30 -12.77 -18.44
CA LEU A 324 -1.70 -11.55 -17.90
C LEU A 324 -2.78 -10.48 -17.67
N VAL A 325 -2.95 -10.10 -16.42
CA VAL A 325 -3.66 -8.90 -15.99
C VAL A 325 -2.65 -7.77 -15.83
N SER A 326 -2.95 -6.57 -16.29
CA SER A 326 -2.00 -5.46 -16.23
C SER A 326 -2.73 -4.14 -15.95
N TRP A 327 -2.12 -3.30 -15.08
CA TRP A 327 -2.70 -2.02 -14.64
C TRP A 327 -1.62 -0.98 -14.33
N TRP A 328 -2.00 0.29 -14.24
CA TRP A 328 -1.15 1.34 -13.70
C TRP A 328 -1.19 1.28 -12.17
N SER A 329 -0.03 1.06 -11.56
CA SER A 329 0.13 1.00 -10.10
C SER A 329 -0.10 2.37 -9.44
N ALA A 330 -0.41 2.36 -8.15
CA ALA A 330 -0.49 3.57 -7.34
C ALA A 330 0.83 4.36 -7.36
N GLY A 331 1.97 3.66 -7.33
CA GLY A 331 3.29 4.26 -7.44
C GLY A 331 3.53 4.93 -8.79
N ALA A 332 3.11 4.33 -9.91
CA ALA A 332 3.21 4.95 -11.23
C ALA A 332 2.38 6.23 -11.35
N ILE A 333 1.16 6.22 -10.80
CA ILE A 333 0.29 7.39 -10.76
C ILE A 333 0.90 8.48 -9.85
N ALA A 334 1.41 8.10 -8.67
CA ALA A 334 2.07 9.02 -7.75
C ALA A 334 3.33 9.63 -8.38
N ALA A 335 4.17 8.83 -9.03
CA ALA A 335 5.37 9.33 -9.72
C ALA A 335 5.03 10.31 -10.84
N ALA A 336 3.99 10.04 -11.64
CA ALA A 336 3.54 10.94 -12.69
C ALA A 336 3.03 12.30 -12.14
N GLN A 337 2.47 12.33 -10.93
CA GLN A 337 1.91 13.54 -10.33
C GLN A 337 2.90 14.30 -9.45
N MET A 338 3.86 13.62 -8.82
CA MET A 338 4.74 14.16 -7.79
C MET A 338 6.20 14.26 -8.25
N GLY A 339 6.57 13.61 -9.36
CA GLY A 339 7.95 13.58 -9.84
C GLY A 339 8.92 13.02 -8.79
N ASN A 340 10.03 13.69 -8.59
CA ASN A 340 11.07 13.31 -7.65
C ASN A 340 10.68 13.44 -6.15
N GLN A 341 9.46 13.89 -5.84
CA GLN A 341 8.91 13.82 -4.48
C GLN A 341 8.41 12.42 -4.09
N TYR A 342 8.32 11.49 -5.04
CA TYR A 342 8.06 10.08 -4.82
C TYR A 342 9.28 9.26 -5.22
N ALA A 343 9.82 8.48 -4.28
CA ALA A 343 10.87 7.51 -4.55
C ALA A 343 10.39 6.11 -4.15
N PHE A 344 10.85 5.11 -4.89
CA PHE A 344 10.47 3.71 -4.67
C PHE A 344 11.68 2.81 -4.52
N LEU A 345 11.78 2.17 -3.36
CA LEU A 345 12.76 1.16 -3.01
C LEU A 345 12.06 -0.22 -3.08
N ALA A 346 12.29 -0.95 -4.15
CA ALA A 346 11.75 -2.29 -4.31
C ALA A 346 12.50 -3.29 -3.43
N THR A 347 11.86 -4.36 -2.99
CA THR A 347 12.56 -5.46 -2.33
C THR A 347 12.57 -6.71 -3.21
N ALA A 348 13.72 -7.38 -3.26
CA ALA A 348 13.94 -8.65 -3.92
C ALA A 348 14.46 -9.68 -2.92
N LEU A 349 14.12 -10.95 -3.11
CA LEU A 349 14.41 -12.06 -2.19
C LEU A 349 15.20 -13.15 -2.90
N GLY A 350 16.25 -13.63 -2.25
CA GLY A 350 16.95 -14.84 -2.66
C GLY A 350 16.14 -16.08 -2.32
N SER A 351 16.20 -16.58 -1.10
CA SER A 351 15.46 -17.79 -0.72
C SER A 351 14.59 -17.61 0.54
N ALA A 352 13.44 -18.29 0.55
CA ALA A 352 12.54 -18.49 1.70
C ALA A 352 11.82 -19.83 1.56
N PRO A 353 12.44 -20.94 1.97
CA PRO A 353 11.92 -22.29 1.70
C PRO A 353 10.52 -22.55 2.27
N HIS A 354 10.17 -21.92 3.40
CA HIS A 354 8.83 -22.02 4.00
C HIS A 354 7.74 -21.32 3.18
N GLN A 355 8.13 -20.38 2.31
CA GLN A 355 7.25 -19.75 1.32
C GLN A 355 7.26 -20.47 -0.04
N GLY A 356 7.98 -21.59 -0.16
CA GLY A 356 8.16 -22.30 -1.42
C GLY A 356 9.20 -21.68 -2.35
N LEU A 357 9.94 -20.65 -1.89
CA LEU A 357 10.97 -19.97 -2.68
C LEU A 357 12.35 -20.58 -2.38
N GLY A 358 12.84 -21.41 -3.30
CA GLY A 358 14.20 -21.97 -3.27
C GLY A 358 15.26 -20.96 -3.65
N VAL A 359 16.51 -21.43 -3.75
CA VAL A 359 17.61 -20.60 -4.29
C VAL A 359 17.27 -20.24 -5.74
N PRO A 360 17.31 -18.95 -6.10
CA PRO A 360 16.91 -18.52 -7.44
C PRO A 360 17.89 -18.99 -8.53
N ASP A 361 17.37 -19.19 -9.75
CA ASP A 361 18.18 -19.53 -10.90
C ASP A 361 19.27 -18.47 -11.14
N PRO A 362 20.54 -18.88 -11.34
CA PRO A 362 21.64 -17.95 -11.63
C PRO A 362 21.42 -17.04 -12.86
N GLU A 363 20.52 -17.39 -13.77
CA GLU A 363 20.17 -16.58 -14.94
C GLU A 363 19.08 -15.54 -14.64
N THR A 364 18.63 -15.43 -13.39
CA THR A 364 17.70 -14.38 -12.94
C THR A 364 18.43 -13.25 -12.23
N LEU A 365 17.75 -12.08 -12.10
CA LEU A 365 18.29 -10.96 -11.34
C LEU A 365 18.57 -11.35 -9.89
N GLU A 366 17.58 -12.00 -9.25
CA GLU A 366 17.70 -12.48 -7.86
C GLU A 366 18.82 -13.52 -7.71
N GLY A 367 19.03 -14.39 -8.69
CA GLY A 367 20.13 -15.38 -8.69
C GLY A 367 21.50 -14.72 -8.79
N ALA A 368 21.66 -13.73 -9.65
CA ALA A 368 22.89 -12.95 -9.77
C ALA A 368 23.21 -12.17 -8.48
N LEU A 369 22.20 -11.58 -7.83
CA LEU A 369 22.34 -10.92 -6.54
C LEU A 369 22.66 -11.91 -5.42
N HIS A 370 21.98 -13.06 -5.39
CA HIS A 370 22.20 -14.13 -4.39
C HIS A 370 23.63 -14.66 -4.42
N ALA A 371 24.24 -14.74 -5.59
CA ALA A 371 25.64 -15.19 -5.74
C ALA A 371 26.69 -14.20 -5.19
N THR A 372 26.31 -12.93 -4.99
CA THR A 372 27.27 -11.86 -4.67
C THR A 372 27.03 -11.15 -3.35
N VAL A 373 25.77 -11.08 -2.90
CA VAL A 373 25.40 -10.49 -1.61
C VAL A 373 25.61 -11.50 -0.49
N GLU A 374 26.21 -11.10 0.62
CA GLU A 374 26.43 -11.99 1.76
C GLU A 374 25.17 -12.12 2.63
N ASP A 375 24.45 -11.02 2.89
CA ASP A 375 23.22 -11.01 3.69
C ASP A 375 22.17 -10.07 3.08
N ARG A 376 22.30 -8.76 3.23
CA ARG A 376 21.38 -7.74 2.72
C ARG A 376 22.14 -6.56 2.14
N CYS A 377 21.61 -5.99 1.04
CA CYS A 377 22.17 -4.78 0.43
C CYS A 377 21.07 -3.89 -0.14
N ILE A 378 21.28 -2.58 -0.09
CA ILE A 378 20.53 -1.59 -0.87
C ILE A 378 21.37 -1.25 -2.11
N PHE A 379 20.76 -1.31 -3.28
CA PHE A 379 21.37 -0.92 -4.54
C PHE A 379 20.67 0.30 -5.11
N ASP A 380 21.42 1.23 -5.64
CA ASP A 380 20.90 2.23 -6.55
C ASP A 380 20.48 1.57 -7.85
N SER A 381 19.25 1.84 -8.33
CA SER A 381 18.69 1.12 -9.48
C SER A 381 19.37 1.46 -10.78
N GLU A 382 19.84 2.69 -10.99
CA GLU A 382 20.53 3.09 -12.22
C GLU A 382 21.87 2.36 -12.34
N ARG A 383 22.66 2.35 -11.27
CA ARG A 383 23.94 1.64 -11.18
C ARG A 383 23.77 0.14 -11.30
N LEU A 384 22.71 -0.42 -10.70
CA LEU A 384 22.39 -1.84 -10.82
C LEU A 384 22.04 -2.19 -12.26
N ALA A 385 21.18 -1.42 -12.91
CA ALA A 385 20.80 -1.59 -14.30
C ALA A 385 21.99 -1.48 -15.25
N GLU A 386 22.91 -0.52 -15.03
CA GLU A 386 24.13 -0.40 -15.79
C GLU A 386 25.02 -1.63 -15.62
N THR A 387 25.17 -2.11 -14.38
CA THR A 387 25.98 -3.31 -14.09
C THR A 387 25.39 -4.55 -14.74
N VAL A 388 24.06 -4.72 -14.70
CA VAL A 388 23.34 -5.81 -15.37
C VAL A 388 23.59 -5.75 -16.88
N ARG A 389 23.36 -4.61 -17.51
CA ARG A 389 23.57 -4.45 -18.97
C ARG A 389 25.00 -4.75 -19.40
N CYS A 390 25.98 -4.33 -18.60
CA CYS A 390 27.41 -4.49 -18.98
C CYS A 390 27.93 -5.90 -18.70
N ARG A 391 27.48 -6.56 -17.63
CA ARG A 391 28.06 -7.84 -17.18
C ARG A 391 27.22 -9.06 -17.47
N ASN A 392 25.87 -8.90 -17.34
CA ASN A 392 24.90 -9.99 -17.44
C ASN A 392 23.67 -9.58 -18.27
N PRO A 393 23.82 -9.23 -19.56
CA PRO A 393 22.73 -8.67 -20.37
C PRO A 393 21.60 -9.67 -20.70
N ARG A 394 21.66 -10.88 -20.19
CA ARG A 394 20.67 -11.95 -20.45
C ARG A 394 19.89 -12.36 -19.19
N LEU A 395 20.01 -11.61 -18.10
CA LEU A 395 19.21 -11.92 -16.93
C LEU A 395 17.73 -11.78 -17.25
N THR A 396 16.94 -12.67 -16.67
CA THR A 396 15.49 -12.70 -16.80
C THR A 396 14.82 -12.44 -15.45
N PRO A 397 13.53 -12.08 -15.43
CA PRO A 397 12.77 -12.10 -14.20
C PRO A 397 12.70 -13.52 -13.62
N ARG A 398 12.64 -13.62 -12.30
CA ARG A 398 12.44 -14.88 -11.60
C ARG A 398 11.05 -15.45 -11.91
N THR A 399 10.95 -16.75 -12.20
CA THR A 399 9.71 -17.42 -12.62
C THR A 399 9.26 -18.53 -11.68
N ASP A 400 10.08 -18.91 -10.66
CA ASP A 400 9.66 -19.92 -9.70
C ASP A 400 8.43 -19.43 -8.90
N ALA A 401 7.41 -20.27 -8.90
CA ALA A 401 6.19 -19.99 -8.17
C ALA A 401 6.44 -20.09 -6.66
N SER A 402 6.04 -19.09 -5.91
CA SER A 402 5.86 -19.26 -4.48
C SER A 402 4.59 -20.07 -4.21
N ASN A 403 4.55 -20.81 -3.11
CA ASN A 403 3.31 -21.38 -2.58
C ASN A 403 2.27 -20.29 -2.29
N ASN A 404 2.74 -19.07 -2.18
CA ASN A 404 1.97 -17.85 -2.12
C ASN A 404 1.99 -17.23 -3.52
N HIS A 405 0.92 -17.33 -4.28
CA HIS A 405 0.75 -16.83 -5.66
C HIS A 405 1.10 -15.33 -5.88
N GLY A 406 1.80 -14.73 -4.93
CA GLY A 406 2.05 -13.31 -4.83
C GLY A 406 3.52 -12.87 -4.88
N TYR A 407 4.49 -13.70 -5.31
CA TYR A 407 5.85 -13.21 -5.49
C TYR A 407 5.93 -12.29 -6.72
N PHE A 408 6.34 -11.06 -6.49
CA PHE A 408 6.54 -10.06 -7.53
C PHE A 408 8.03 -9.95 -7.87
N ALA A 409 8.45 -10.67 -8.90
CA ALA A 409 9.82 -10.64 -9.40
C ALA A 409 10.16 -9.29 -10.05
N LEU A 410 11.40 -8.84 -9.85
CA LEU A 410 11.91 -7.66 -10.55
C LEU A 410 12.32 -8.02 -11.98
N ASP A 411 11.94 -7.17 -12.92
CA ASP A 411 12.36 -7.28 -14.31
C ASP A 411 13.68 -6.53 -14.50
N PRO A 412 14.80 -7.23 -14.84
CA PRO A 412 16.11 -6.59 -15.03
C PRO A 412 16.12 -5.56 -16.16
N ASP A 413 15.21 -5.66 -17.15
CA ASP A 413 15.07 -4.70 -18.24
C ASP A 413 14.27 -3.45 -17.84
N ARG A 414 13.63 -3.45 -16.66
CA ARG A 414 12.72 -2.40 -16.19
C ARG A 414 13.06 -1.89 -14.79
N LEU A 415 14.34 -1.93 -14.41
CA LEU A 415 14.81 -1.41 -13.13
C LEU A 415 14.62 0.12 -13.00
N ASP A 416 14.43 0.84 -14.11
CA ASP A 416 14.03 2.25 -14.14
C ASP A 416 12.62 2.52 -13.53
N GLY A 417 11.85 1.47 -13.29
CA GLY A 417 10.61 1.53 -12.49
C GLY A 417 10.83 1.65 -10.98
N THR A 418 12.09 1.65 -10.53
CA THR A 418 12.48 1.79 -9.12
C THR A 418 13.58 2.83 -8.98
N ASP A 419 13.79 3.39 -7.79
CA ASP A 419 14.96 4.23 -7.47
C ASP A 419 16.06 3.41 -6.79
N GLY A 420 15.68 2.33 -6.13
CA GLY A 420 16.62 1.39 -5.53
C GLY A 420 16.01 0.00 -5.34
N VAL A 421 16.89 -0.95 -5.05
CA VAL A 421 16.54 -2.33 -4.77
C VAL A 421 17.16 -2.75 -3.43
N VAL A 422 16.33 -3.19 -2.50
CA VAL A 422 16.78 -3.93 -1.31
C VAL A 422 16.81 -5.40 -1.65
N PHE A 423 17.95 -6.03 -1.56
CA PHE A 423 18.07 -7.47 -1.69
C PHE A 423 18.24 -8.11 -0.32
N VAL A 424 17.40 -9.12 -0.04
CA VAL A 424 17.49 -9.99 1.14
C VAL A 424 17.88 -11.39 0.65
N LYS A 425 19.04 -11.88 1.09
CA LYS A 425 19.60 -13.12 0.53
C LYS A 425 18.78 -14.35 0.90
N ASP A 426 18.66 -14.60 2.19
CA ASP A 426 17.99 -15.80 2.70
C ASP A 426 17.13 -15.46 3.92
N ILE A 427 15.91 -15.98 3.92
CA ILE A 427 15.04 -15.94 5.08
C ILE A 427 14.90 -17.37 5.61
N PRO A 428 15.44 -17.66 6.79
CA PRO A 428 15.36 -18.99 7.38
C PRO A 428 13.91 -19.34 7.72
N SER A 429 13.56 -20.62 7.57
CA SER A 429 12.26 -21.09 8.06
C SER A 429 12.12 -20.81 9.55
N PRO A 430 10.95 -20.35 10.02
CA PRO A 430 10.72 -20.21 11.45
C PRO A 430 10.97 -21.54 12.16
N PRO A 431 11.42 -21.53 13.42
CA PRO A 431 11.57 -22.76 14.21
C PRO A 431 10.23 -23.53 14.17
N ILE A 432 10.29 -24.81 13.90
CA ILE A 432 9.12 -25.68 14.07
C ILE A 432 8.79 -25.65 15.55
N ASP A 433 7.76 -24.94 15.95
CA ASP A 433 7.25 -25.01 17.31
C ASP A 433 7.03 -26.49 17.63
N GLY A 434 7.78 -26.99 18.62
CA GLY A 434 7.58 -28.35 19.12
C GLY A 434 6.12 -28.49 19.60
N PRO A 435 5.55 -29.72 19.62
CA PRO A 435 4.17 -29.90 19.99
C PRO A 435 3.90 -29.21 21.31
N SER A 436 2.90 -28.32 21.33
CA SER A 436 2.43 -27.67 22.55
C SER A 436 2.25 -28.76 23.62
N PRO A 437 2.80 -28.59 24.84
CA PRO A 437 2.54 -29.52 25.90
C PRO A 437 1.03 -29.54 26.15
N THR A 438 0.45 -30.74 26.03
CA THR A 438 -0.96 -31.07 26.23
C THR A 438 -1.47 -30.65 27.62
#